data_589ed4b7034d47217472a2dccee123d1
#
_entry.id   589ed4b7034d47217472a2dccee123d1
#
_cell.length_a   1.000
_cell.length_b   1.000
_cell.length_c   1.000
_cell.angle_alpha   90.00
_cell.angle_beta   90.00
_cell.angle_gamma   90.00
#
_symmetry.space_group_name_H-M   'P 1'
#
loop_
_entity.id
_entity.type
_entity.pdbx_description
1 polymer ?
#
loop_
_entity_poly.entity_id
_entity_poly.type
_entity_poly.pdbx_seq_one_letter_code
_entity_poly.pdbx_strand_id
1 'polypeptide(L)'
;MLVVKVLGPGCKNCERLQMHAVQAAEQVQTENPKLEVTVEKVTNVNTFLDYGLLKTPGLVINEKLVSSGRIPSQSQIAGWMEEALTSEE
;
A
#
# COMPACT_ATOMS: atom_id res chain seq x y z
N MET A 1 5.00 -7.67 10.94
CA MET A 1 4.87 -7.87 9.49
C MET A 1 3.81 -6.95 8.90
N LEU A 2 4.15 -6.24 7.84
CA LEU A 2 3.20 -5.39 7.12
C LEU A 2 2.89 -5.98 5.76
N VAL A 3 1.61 -6.02 5.41
CA VAL A 3 1.17 -6.43 4.08
C VAL A 3 0.57 -5.22 3.40
N VAL A 4 1.17 -4.81 2.28
CA VAL A 4 0.72 -3.68 1.50
C VAL A 4 0.20 -4.21 0.16
N LYS A 5 -1.01 -3.82 -0.21
CA LYS A 5 -1.61 -4.24 -1.47
C LYS A 5 -1.91 -3.02 -2.33
N VAL A 6 -1.47 -3.07 -3.58
CA VAL A 6 -1.76 -2.03 -4.58
C VAL A 6 -2.87 -2.58 -5.48
N LEU A 7 -4.04 -1.96 -5.39
CA LEU A 7 -5.23 -2.40 -6.12
C LEU A 7 -5.37 -1.61 -7.42
N GLY A 8 -5.30 -2.29 -8.53
CA GLY A 8 -5.48 -1.64 -9.83
C GLY A 8 -5.33 -2.60 -10.99
N PRO A 9 -5.92 -2.27 -12.15
CA PRO A 9 -5.90 -3.16 -13.33
C PRO A 9 -4.59 -3.14 -14.13
N GLY A 10 -3.56 -2.44 -13.66
CA GLY A 10 -2.27 -2.37 -14.34
C GLY A 10 -2.07 -1.11 -15.16
N CYS A 11 -2.75 -0.02 -14.81
CA CYS A 11 -2.59 1.27 -15.49
C CYS A 11 -1.28 1.95 -15.08
N LYS A 12 -0.90 3.01 -15.80
CA LYS A 12 0.34 3.76 -15.49
C LYS A 12 0.33 4.32 -14.07
N ASN A 13 -0.81 4.82 -13.62
CA ASN A 13 -0.94 5.35 -12.26
C ASN A 13 -0.82 4.23 -11.23
N CYS A 14 -1.32 3.03 -11.55
CA CYS A 14 -1.18 1.87 -10.69
C CYS A 14 0.28 1.47 -10.53
N GLU A 15 1.04 1.49 -11.63
CA GLU A 15 2.48 1.19 -11.62
C GLU A 15 3.25 2.24 -10.80
N ARG A 16 2.88 3.51 -10.94
CA ARG A 16 3.51 4.59 -10.21
C ARG A 16 3.26 4.45 -8.71
N LEU A 17 2.03 4.14 -8.33
CA LEU A 17 1.69 3.89 -6.94
C LEU A 17 2.47 2.70 -6.39
N GLN A 18 2.58 1.62 -7.16
CA GLN A 18 3.35 0.46 -6.76
C GLN A 18 4.81 0.81 -6.50
N MET A 19 5.40 1.63 -7.38
CA MET A 19 6.79 2.07 -7.20
C MET A 19 6.95 2.87 -5.90
N HIS A 20 6.04 3.80 -5.63
CA HIS A 20 6.08 4.58 -4.40
C HIS A 20 5.91 3.67 -3.17
N ALA A 21 5.05 2.68 -3.26
CA ALA A 21 4.83 1.72 -2.16
C ALA A 21 6.08 0.89 -1.89
N VAL A 22 6.76 0.42 -2.94
CA VAL A 22 8.02 -0.33 -2.79
C VAL A 22 9.10 0.53 -2.16
N GLN A 23 9.23 1.77 -2.62
CA GLN A 23 10.20 2.71 -2.06
C GLN A 23 9.91 3.01 -0.59
N ALA A 24 8.63 3.19 -0.24
CA ALA A 24 8.23 3.41 1.14
C ALA A 24 8.52 2.19 2.01
N ALA A 25 8.27 0.99 1.48
CA ALA A 25 8.57 -0.26 2.17
C ALA A 25 10.07 -0.38 2.48
N GLU A 26 10.92 -0.06 1.50
CA GLU A 26 12.36 -0.07 1.70
C GLU A 26 12.80 0.93 2.77
N GLN A 27 12.21 2.12 2.75
CA GLN A 27 12.49 3.15 3.75
C GLN A 27 12.15 2.67 5.16
N VAL A 28 10.96 2.12 5.33
CA VAL A 28 10.48 1.65 6.64
C VAL A 28 11.31 0.45 7.12
N GLN A 29 11.67 -0.46 6.22
CA GLN A 29 12.53 -1.61 6.57
C GLN A 29 13.94 -1.17 6.97
N THR A 30 14.47 -0.12 6.34
CA THR A 30 15.78 0.43 6.71
C THR A 30 15.75 0.98 8.13
N GLU A 31 14.66 1.63 8.50
CA GLU A 31 14.49 2.16 9.86
C GLU A 31 14.15 1.08 10.88
N ASN A 32 13.57 -0.03 10.42
CA ASN A 32 13.15 -1.15 11.26
C ASN A 32 13.67 -2.48 10.68
N PRO A 33 14.97 -2.80 10.85
CA PRO A 33 15.58 -3.94 10.15
C PRO A 33 14.96 -5.31 10.42
N LYS A 34 14.22 -5.46 11.50
CA LYS A 34 13.57 -6.73 11.85
C LYS A 34 12.17 -6.84 11.27
N LEU A 35 11.67 -5.76 10.67
CA LEU A 35 10.32 -5.73 10.11
C LEU A 35 10.31 -6.34 8.71
N GLU A 36 9.31 -7.16 8.44
CA GLU A 36 9.05 -7.66 7.10
C GLU A 36 7.90 -6.87 6.49
N VAL A 37 8.12 -6.32 5.30
CA VAL A 37 7.09 -5.61 4.55
C VAL A 37 6.94 -6.30 3.20
N THR A 38 5.71 -6.72 2.90
CA THR A 38 5.37 -7.34 1.61
C THR A 38 4.51 -6.36 0.81
N VAL A 39 4.86 -6.13 -0.45
CA VAL A 39 4.07 -5.31 -1.36
C VAL A 39 3.51 -6.23 -2.44
N GLU A 40 2.21 -6.31 -2.52
CA GLU A 40 1.52 -7.16 -3.49
C GLU A 40 0.72 -6.31 -4.47
N LYS A 41 0.65 -6.77 -5.72
CA LYS A 41 -0.17 -6.14 -6.75
C LYS A 41 -1.45 -6.95 -6.89
N VAL A 42 -2.60 -6.30 -6.74
CA VAL A 42 -3.91 -6.96 -6.86
C VAL A 42 -4.64 -6.38 -8.05
N THR A 43 -4.97 -7.23 -9.02
CA THR A 43 -5.64 -6.83 -10.26
C THR A 43 -7.09 -7.30 -10.35
N ASN A 44 -7.55 -8.09 -9.39
CA ASN A 44 -8.91 -8.64 -9.40
C ASN A 44 -9.93 -7.59 -8.96
N VAL A 45 -10.85 -7.25 -9.86
CA VAL A 45 -11.87 -6.22 -9.60
C VAL A 45 -12.78 -6.60 -8.43
N ASN A 46 -13.09 -7.87 -8.27
CA ASN A 46 -13.93 -8.32 -7.15
C ASN A 46 -13.27 -8.04 -5.79
N THR A 47 -11.95 -8.19 -5.73
CA THR A 47 -11.18 -7.88 -4.53
C THR A 47 -11.25 -6.38 -4.20
N PHE A 48 -11.29 -5.52 -5.23
CA PHE A 48 -11.40 -4.07 -5.03
C PHE A 48 -12.68 -3.73 -4.26
N LEU A 49 -13.77 -4.38 -4.60
CA LEU A 49 -15.06 -4.17 -3.92
C LEU A 49 -15.03 -4.64 -2.47
N ASP A 50 -14.31 -5.72 -2.20
CA ASP A 50 -14.16 -6.25 -0.84
C ASP A 50 -13.50 -5.24 0.10
N TYR A 51 -12.62 -4.39 -0.44
CA TYR A 51 -11.98 -3.33 0.33
C TYR A 51 -12.74 -2.00 0.29
N GLY A 52 -13.85 -1.95 -0.44
CA GLY A 52 -14.61 -0.72 -0.60
C GLY A 52 -14.00 0.25 -1.58
N LEU A 53 -13.13 -0.22 -2.48
CA LEU A 53 -12.47 0.62 -3.45
C LEU A 53 -13.43 1.00 -4.58
N LEU A 54 -13.65 2.30 -4.77
CA LEU A 54 -14.52 2.83 -5.81
C LEU A 54 -13.75 3.42 -6.99
N LYS A 55 -12.50 3.82 -6.77
CA LYS A 55 -11.64 4.41 -7.81
C LYS A 55 -10.24 3.82 -7.72
N THR A 56 -9.67 3.43 -8.85
CA THR A 56 -8.29 2.91 -8.91
C THR A 56 -7.32 4.04 -9.23
N PRO A 57 -6.06 3.93 -8.79
CA PRO A 57 -5.50 2.86 -7.97
C PRO A 57 -5.86 3.03 -6.49
N GLY A 58 -5.84 1.92 -5.75
CA GLY A 58 -6.07 1.93 -4.32
C GLY A 58 -4.88 1.38 -3.55
N LEU A 59 -4.72 1.79 -2.31
CA LEU A 59 -3.65 1.32 -1.44
C LEU A 59 -4.25 0.75 -0.16
N VAL A 60 -3.87 -0.49 0.14
CA VAL A 60 -4.32 -1.21 1.34
C VAL A 60 -3.09 -1.55 2.18
N ILE A 61 -3.15 -1.26 3.47
CA ILE A 61 -2.11 -1.63 4.43
C ILE A 61 -2.77 -2.41 5.55
N ASN A 62 -2.33 -3.67 5.75
CA ASN A 62 -2.87 -4.58 6.77
C ASN A 62 -4.39 -4.70 6.68
N GLU A 63 -4.91 -4.96 5.48
CA GLU A 63 -6.33 -5.16 5.18
C GLU A 63 -7.19 -3.90 5.33
N LYS A 64 -6.56 -2.73 5.52
CA LYS A 64 -7.28 -1.46 5.63
C LYS A 64 -6.98 -0.58 4.41
N LEU A 65 -8.03 -0.13 3.74
CA LEU A 65 -7.91 0.79 2.60
C LEU A 65 -7.52 2.18 3.12
N VAL A 66 -6.33 2.66 2.74
CA VAL A 66 -5.82 3.96 3.20
C VAL A 66 -5.87 5.04 2.13
N SER A 67 -5.99 4.65 0.86
CA SER A 67 -6.06 5.61 -0.25
C SER A 67 -6.83 5.01 -1.43
N SER A 68 -7.61 5.81 -2.12
CA SER A 68 -8.31 5.38 -3.33
C SER A 68 -8.34 6.53 -4.35
N GLY A 69 -8.09 6.18 -5.60
CA GLY A 69 -8.12 7.13 -6.72
C GLY A 69 -7.02 8.18 -6.71
N ARG A 70 -5.98 7.97 -5.90
CA ARG A 70 -4.87 8.91 -5.76
C ARG A 70 -3.55 8.17 -5.79
N ILE A 71 -2.46 8.92 -6.04
CA ILE A 71 -1.09 8.40 -6.01
C ILE A 71 -0.36 9.11 -4.88
N PRO A 72 -0.45 8.60 -3.64
CA PRO A 72 0.27 9.21 -2.53
C PRO A 72 1.78 9.11 -2.73
N SER A 73 2.50 10.04 -2.11
CA SER A 73 3.95 10.06 -2.20
C SER A 73 4.56 8.95 -1.34
N GLN A 74 5.84 8.67 -1.58
CA GLN A 74 6.60 7.72 -0.76
C GLN A 74 6.51 8.09 0.73
N SER A 75 6.64 9.38 1.06
CA SER A 75 6.59 9.84 2.44
C SER A 75 5.24 9.60 3.10
N GLN A 76 4.15 9.83 2.35
CA GLN A 76 2.81 9.59 2.87
C GLN A 76 2.58 8.11 3.13
N ILE A 77 3.01 7.26 2.21
CA ILE A 77 2.85 5.81 2.35
C ILE A 77 3.68 5.30 3.54
N ALA A 78 4.92 5.78 3.68
CA ALA A 78 5.77 5.41 4.80
C ALA A 78 5.13 5.82 6.14
N GLY A 79 4.52 6.99 6.20
CA GLY A 79 3.79 7.44 7.38
C GLY A 79 2.64 6.52 7.76
N TRP A 80 1.86 6.08 6.78
CA TRP A 80 0.76 5.13 7.02
C TRP A 80 1.27 3.77 7.47
N MET A 81 2.41 3.32 6.92
CA MET A 81 3.03 2.06 7.35
C MET A 81 3.46 2.14 8.81
N GLU A 82 4.04 3.26 9.23
CA GLU A 82 4.44 3.47 10.61
C GLU A 82 3.24 3.52 11.55
N GLU A 83 2.15 4.15 11.13
CA GLU A 83 0.90 4.15 11.90
C GLU A 83 0.36 2.74 12.06
N ALA A 84 0.42 1.92 11.00
CA ALA A 84 -0.04 0.55 11.04
C ALA A 84 0.78 -0.29 12.02
N LEU A 85 2.09 -0.04 12.11
CA LEU A 85 2.97 -0.71 13.08
C LEU A 85 2.57 -0.38 14.51
N THR A 86 2.28 0.89 14.77
CA THR A 86 1.85 1.35 16.09
C THR A 86 0.52 0.72 16.46
N SER A 87 -0.39 0.58 15.49
CA SER A 87 -1.73 0.01 15.72
C SER A 87 -1.70 -1.48 16.04
N GLU A 88 -0.65 -2.20 15.63
CA GLU A 88 -0.51 -3.63 15.89
C GLU A 88 -0.08 -3.92 17.32
N GLU A 89 0.41 -2.94 18.02
CA GLU A 89 0.80 -3.07 19.42
C GLU A 89 -0.39 -2.86 20.36
#